data_b8c22ec2b626963278708647451cd0c2
#
_entry.id   b8c22ec2b626963278708647451cd0c2
#
_cell.length_a   1.000
_cell.length_b   1.000
_cell.length_c   1.000
_cell.angle_alpha   90.00
_cell.angle_beta   90.00
_cell.angle_gamma   90.00
#
_symmetry.space_group_name_H-M   'P 1'
#
loop_
_entity.id
_entity.type
_entity.pdbx_description
1 polymer ?
#
loop_
_entity_poly.entity_id
_entity_poly.type
_entity_poly.pdbx_seq_one_letter_code
_entity_poly.pdbx_strand_id
1 'polypeptide(L)'
;MKANVTIPGAPFVPEATMRQKFPNKYSQKIEANMQGQKMTLTKTTFNGERGYTEMQGQRIEFDEKQIEDSKNVKGIFEELYYSADQLELVSINSVNYQDAYKVKVTVNGNESHRYYSVETGFLLSSEETDDNNNVITTNYGDYQSVENVMFPFFMELPAQKLEFKTTSVIFNKELKDSSF
;
A
#
# COMPACT_ATOMS: atom_id res chain seq x y z
N MET A 1 -0.60 -4.88 9.90
CA MET A 1 -1.08 -3.50 10.09
C MET A 1 -2.59 -3.50 10.14
N LYS A 2 -3.18 -2.62 10.93
CA LYS A 2 -4.60 -2.29 10.92
C LYS A 2 -4.77 -0.79 10.75
N ALA A 3 -5.82 -0.39 10.05
CA ALA A 3 -6.15 1.03 9.83
C ALA A 3 -7.66 1.24 9.77
N ASN A 4 -8.11 2.39 10.21
CA ASN A 4 -9.46 2.88 9.91
C ASN A 4 -9.47 3.51 8.52
N VAL A 5 -10.52 3.24 7.76
CA VAL A 5 -10.67 3.77 6.39
C VAL A 5 -11.79 4.79 6.37
N THR A 6 -11.50 6.00 5.91
CA THR A 6 -12.52 7.01 5.64
C THR A 6 -12.98 6.85 4.19
N ILE A 7 -14.27 6.61 3.98
CA ILE A 7 -14.91 6.53 2.67
C ILE A 7 -15.96 7.65 2.61
N PRO A 8 -15.89 8.57 1.63
CA PRO A 8 -16.83 9.68 1.53
C PRO A 8 -18.28 9.19 1.46
N GLY A 9 -19.14 9.78 2.29
CA GLY A 9 -20.57 9.45 2.31
C GLY A 9 -20.94 8.11 2.96
N ALA A 10 -19.97 7.30 3.40
CA ALA A 10 -20.27 6.07 4.13
C ALA A 10 -20.73 6.41 5.57
N PRO A 11 -21.83 5.80 6.05
CA PRO A 11 -22.32 6.01 7.42
C PRO A 11 -21.54 5.20 8.48
N PHE A 12 -20.44 4.58 8.10
CA PHE A 12 -19.60 3.71 8.93
C PHE A 12 -18.12 3.93 8.62
N VAL A 13 -17.25 3.53 9.52
CA VAL A 13 -15.79 3.57 9.34
C VAL A 13 -15.31 2.11 9.22
N PRO A 14 -14.92 1.66 8.02
CA PRO A 14 -14.35 0.33 7.83
C PRO A 14 -12.99 0.18 8.50
N GLU A 15 -12.64 -1.05 8.90
CA GLU A 15 -11.31 -1.44 9.33
C GLU A 15 -10.59 -2.18 8.18
N ALA A 16 -9.44 -1.66 7.76
CA ALA A 16 -8.51 -2.38 6.90
C ALA A 16 -7.56 -3.21 7.76
N THR A 17 -7.35 -4.46 7.37
CA THR A 17 -6.31 -5.33 7.93
C THR A 17 -5.38 -5.75 6.80
N MET A 18 -4.09 -5.44 6.92
CA MET A 18 -3.06 -5.84 5.97
C MET A 18 -2.07 -6.77 6.65
N ARG A 19 -1.76 -7.88 5.99
CA ARG A 19 -0.74 -8.85 6.40
C ARG A 19 0.21 -9.07 5.24
N GLN A 20 1.48 -9.18 5.56
CA GLN A 20 2.50 -9.47 4.58
C GLN A 20 3.53 -10.42 5.20
N LYS A 21 3.98 -11.40 4.42
CA LYS A 21 5.00 -12.36 4.80
C LYS A 21 5.99 -12.51 3.64
N PHE A 22 7.25 -12.28 3.94
CA PHE A 22 8.32 -12.44 2.96
C PHE A 22 8.33 -13.87 2.36
N PRO A 23 8.64 -14.06 1.08
CA PRO A 23 9.07 -13.00 0.15
C PRO A 23 7.91 -12.19 -0.46
N ASN A 24 6.72 -12.76 -0.68
CA ASN A 24 5.67 -12.14 -1.51
C ASN A 24 4.24 -12.52 -1.12
N LYS A 25 4.02 -13.17 0.05
CA LYS A 25 2.65 -13.49 0.49
C LYS A 25 2.01 -12.25 1.10
N TYR A 26 0.77 -11.94 0.70
CA TYR A 26 0.03 -10.83 1.30
C TYR A 26 -1.45 -11.12 1.41
N SER A 27 -2.11 -10.43 2.32
CA SER A 27 -3.56 -10.40 2.47
C SER A 27 -3.98 -9.01 2.90
N GLN A 28 -4.91 -8.41 2.16
CA GLN A 28 -5.55 -7.14 2.47
C GLN A 28 -7.05 -7.41 2.61
N LYS A 29 -7.64 -6.93 3.69
CA LYS A 29 -9.07 -7.10 3.94
C LYS A 29 -9.65 -5.82 4.51
N ILE A 30 -10.77 -5.37 3.95
CA ILE A 30 -11.55 -4.23 4.44
C ILE A 30 -12.89 -4.76 4.93
N GLU A 31 -13.21 -4.50 6.19
CA GLU A 31 -14.44 -4.92 6.85
C GLU A 31 -15.20 -3.73 7.40
N ALA A 32 -16.49 -3.74 7.30
CA ALA A 32 -17.37 -2.80 7.99
C ALA A 32 -18.16 -3.50 9.09
N ASN A 33 -18.45 -2.77 10.18
CA ASN A 33 -19.42 -3.23 11.16
C ASN A 33 -20.75 -2.55 10.85
N MET A 34 -21.71 -3.34 10.41
CA MET A 34 -23.06 -2.87 10.09
C MET A 34 -24.05 -3.52 11.06
N GLN A 35 -24.64 -2.72 11.94
CA GLN A 35 -25.63 -3.17 12.94
C GLN A 35 -25.14 -4.34 13.81
N GLY A 36 -23.87 -4.34 14.21
CA GLY A 36 -23.26 -5.38 15.03
C GLY A 36 -22.75 -6.61 14.27
N GLN A 37 -22.95 -6.66 12.95
CA GLN A 37 -22.41 -7.72 12.10
C GLN A 37 -21.19 -7.22 11.31
N LYS A 38 -20.10 -7.98 11.33
CA LYS A 38 -18.94 -7.72 10.48
C LYS A 38 -19.21 -8.23 9.06
N MET A 39 -19.08 -7.33 8.11
CA MET A 39 -19.20 -7.62 6.68
C MET A 39 -17.87 -7.34 5.99
N THR A 40 -17.36 -8.30 5.24
CA THR A 40 -16.20 -8.09 4.36
C THR A 40 -16.65 -7.31 3.12
N LEU A 41 -16.09 -6.13 2.93
CA LEU A 41 -16.34 -5.30 1.74
C LEU A 41 -15.46 -5.76 0.59
N THR A 42 -14.18 -5.98 0.88
CA THR A 42 -13.21 -6.51 -0.08
C THR A 42 -12.12 -7.30 0.65
N LYS A 43 -11.62 -8.32 -0.02
CA LYS A 43 -10.47 -9.10 0.42
C LYS A 43 -9.62 -9.44 -0.79
N THR A 44 -8.35 -9.10 -0.76
CA THR A 44 -7.35 -9.52 -1.75
C THR A 44 -6.30 -10.35 -1.03
N THR A 45 -5.92 -11.48 -1.59
CA THR A 45 -4.91 -12.34 -0.99
C THR A 45 -4.06 -13.03 -2.05
N PHE A 46 -2.78 -13.22 -1.75
CA PHE A 46 -1.83 -13.94 -2.55
C PHE A 46 -0.95 -14.81 -1.65
N ASN A 47 -0.86 -16.11 -1.95
CA ASN A 47 -0.14 -17.07 -1.12
C ASN A 47 1.30 -17.36 -1.60
N GLY A 48 1.77 -16.58 -2.58
CA GLY A 48 3.08 -16.76 -3.23
C GLY A 48 2.99 -17.46 -4.59
N GLU A 49 1.89 -18.13 -4.91
CA GLU A 49 1.68 -18.85 -6.17
C GLU A 49 0.36 -18.48 -6.83
N ARG A 50 -0.70 -18.29 -6.05
CA ARG A 50 -2.05 -17.98 -6.50
C ARG A 50 -2.65 -16.89 -5.64
N GLY A 51 -3.54 -16.12 -6.23
CA GLY A 51 -4.26 -15.06 -5.54
C GLY A 51 -5.69 -14.92 -6.03
N TYR A 52 -6.47 -14.18 -5.26
CA TYR A 52 -7.83 -13.81 -5.63
C TYR A 52 -8.20 -12.48 -4.98
N THR A 53 -9.18 -11.82 -5.58
CA THR A 53 -9.94 -10.74 -4.96
C THR A 53 -11.37 -11.19 -4.73
N GLU A 54 -11.88 -10.96 -3.53
CA GLU A 54 -13.28 -11.15 -3.16
C GLU A 54 -13.91 -9.78 -2.91
N MET A 55 -15.00 -9.48 -3.58
CA MET A 55 -15.76 -8.25 -3.42
C MET A 55 -17.25 -8.58 -3.48
N GLN A 56 -18.02 -8.11 -2.48
CA GLN A 56 -19.45 -8.36 -2.38
C GLN A 56 -19.83 -9.86 -2.48
N GLY A 57 -19.00 -10.74 -1.93
CA GLY A 57 -19.20 -12.19 -1.96
C GLY A 57 -18.83 -12.87 -3.29
N GLN A 58 -18.41 -12.12 -4.29
CA GLN A 58 -17.89 -12.67 -5.55
C GLN A 58 -16.38 -12.79 -5.46
N ARG A 59 -15.85 -13.97 -5.80
CA ARG A 59 -14.42 -14.25 -5.85
C ARG A 59 -13.96 -14.30 -7.29
N ILE A 60 -12.91 -13.54 -7.57
CA ILE A 60 -12.23 -13.46 -8.87
C ILE A 60 -10.79 -13.89 -8.66
N GLU A 61 -10.40 -15.00 -9.30
CA GLU A 61 -9.01 -15.48 -9.25
C GLU A 61 -8.11 -14.55 -10.07
N PHE A 62 -6.85 -14.43 -9.66
CA PHE A 62 -5.85 -13.68 -10.39
C PHE A 62 -5.54 -14.33 -11.73
N ASP A 63 -5.44 -13.52 -12.77
CA ASP A 63 -4.90 -13.91 -14.05
C ASP A 63 -3.36 -14.06 -14.02
N GLU A 64 -2.76 -14.49 -15.12
CA GLU A 64 -1.31 -14.73 -15.22
C GLU A 64 -0.50 -13.46 -14.97
N LYS A 65 -0.96 -12.29 -15.46
CA LYS A 65 -0.30 -11.00 -15.24
C LYS A 65 -0.33 -10.61 -13.77
N GLN A 66 -1.49 -10.69 -13.13
CA GLN A 66 -1.67 -10.37 -11.70
C GLN A 66 -0.84 -11.30 -10.80
N ILE A 67 -0.70 -12.58 -11.17
CA ILE A 67 0.17 -13.54 -10.47
C ILE A 67 1.63 -13.12 -10.59
N GLU A 68 2.08 -12.76 -11.80
CA GLU A 68 3.46 -12.34 -12.03
C GLU A 68 3.79 -11.04 -11.30
N ASP A 69 2.91 -10.06 -11.37
CA ASP A 69 3.05 -8.79 -10.62
C ASP A 69 3.11 -9.05 -9.11
N SER A 70 2.24 -9.93 -8.60
CA SER A 70 2.22 -10.29 -7.17
C SER A 70 3.49 -11.01 -6.70
N LYS A 71 4.13 -11.81 -7.56
CA LYS A 71 5.42 -12.46 -7.25
C LYS A 71 6.56 -11.45 -7.10
N ASN A 72 6.44 -10.30 -7.75
CA ASN A 72 7.44 -9.23 -7.74
C ASN A 72 7.32 -8.31 -6.52
N VAL A 73 6.22 -8.36 -5.76
CA VAL A 73 6.06 -7.62 -4.50
C VAL A 73 7.07 -8.13 -3.48
N LYS A 74 7.98 -7.25 -3.04
CA LYS A 74 9.13 -7.61 -2.18
C LYS A 74 8.96 -7.25 -0.71
N GLY A 75 7.81 -6.78 -0.30
CA GLY A 75 7.58 -6.35 1.07
C GLY A 75 7.02 -4.92 1.15
N ILE A 76 6.85 -4.42 2.37
CA ILE A 76 6.29 -3.07 2.62
C ILE A 76 7.32 -1.94 2.47
N PHE A 77 8.60 -2.26 2.42
CA PHE A 77 9.70 -1.32 2.21
C PHE A 77 10.41 -1.71 0.90
N GLU A 78 9.80 -1.37 -0.21
CA GLU A 78 10.31 -1.70 -1.55
C GLU A 78 11.68 -1.10 -1.81
N GLU A 79 11.97 0.06 -1.18
CA GLU A 79 13.24 0.77 -1.28
C GLU A 79 14.46 -0.09 -0.90
N LEU A 80 14.29 -1.08 -0.04
CA LEU A 80 15.36 -2.00 0.35
C LEU A 80 15.79 -2.95 -0.78
N TYR A 81 15.01 -3.02 -1.85
CA TYR A 81 15.20 -3.96 -2.95
C TYR A 81 15.52 -3.27 -4.28
N TYR A 82 15.50 -1.95 -4.34
CA TYR A 82 15.90 -1.22 -5.54
C TYR A 82 17.42 -1.23 -5.70
N SER A 83 17.88 -1.49 -6.92
CA SER A 83 19.26 -1.30 -7.31
C SER A 83 19.49 0.13 -7.82
N ALA A 84 20.73 0.61 -7.79
CA ALA A 84 21.04 1.99 -8.15
C ALA A 84 20.67 2.36 -9.59
N ASP A 85 20.72 1.40 -10.51
CA ASP A 85 20.33 1.57 -11.91
C ASP A 85 18.82 1.68 -12.13
N GLN A 86 18.02 1.31 -11.14
CA GLN A 86 16.57 1.49 -11.14
C GLN A 86 16.14 2.87 -10.66
N LEU A 87 17.05 3.68 -10.12
CA LEU A 87 16.75 4.94 -9.46
C LEU A 87 17.37 6.12 -10.23
N GLU A 88 16.58 7.17 -10.47
CA GLU A 88 17.03 8.42 -11.06
C GLU A 88 16.49 9.59 -10.26
N LEU A 89 17.40 10.45 -9.74
CA LEU A 89 17.00 11.72 -9.15
C LEU A 89 16.62 12.70 -10.27
N VAL A 90 15.32 13.02 -10.35
CA VAL A 90 14.78 13.86 -11.42
C VAL A 90 14.86 15.35 -11.07
N SER A 91 14.41 15.72 -9.87
CA SER A 91 14.27 17.13 -9.47
C SER A 91 13.98 17.26 -7.98
N ILE A 92 13.91 18.50 -7.51
CA ILE A 92 13.28 18.85 -6.23
C ILE A 92 11.95 19.52 -6.54
N ASN A 93 10.89 19.03 -5.90
CA ASN A 93 9.51 19.51 -6.08
C ASN A 93 8.90 19.85 -4.73
N SER A 94 7.87 20.69 -4.71
CA SER A 94 7.10 20.92 -3.50
C SER A 94 5.96 19.91 -3.39
N VAL A 95 5.88 19.20 -2.27
CA VAL A 95 4.78 18.28 -1.91
C VAL A 95 4.21 18.74 -0.57
N ASN A 96 2.94 19.14 -0.53
CA ASN A 96 2.28 19.63 0.68
C ASN A 96 3.10 20.72 1.41
N TYR A 97 3.63 21.69 0.66
CA TYR A 97 4.47 22.81 1.15
C TYR A 97 5.83 22.38 1.73
N GLN A 98 6.31 21.18 1.44
CA GLN A 98 7.62 20.68 1.81
C GLN A 98 8.45 20.39 0.56
N ASP A 99 9.73 20.72 0.57
CA ASP A 99 10.66 20.35 -0.49
C ASP A 99 10.89 18.83 -0.46
N ALA A 100 10.78 18.21 -1.61
CA ALA A 100 10.93 16.77 -1.78
C ALA A 100 11.81 16.42 -2.98
N TYR A 101 12.71 15.48 -2.81
CA TYR A 101 13.42 14.83 -3.91
C TYR A 101 12.43 14.00 -4.71
N LYS A 102 12.25 14.33 -5.98
CA LYS A 102 11.51 13.48 -6.93
C LYS A 102 12.46 12.44 -7.48
N VAL A 103 12.22 11.19 -7.15
CA VAL A 103 12.99 10.03 -7.62
C VAL A 103 12.11 9.21 -8.56
N LYS A 104 12.59 9.00 -9.78
CA LYS A 104 11.99 8.04 -10.71
C LYS A 104 12.50 6.64 -10.36
N VAL A 105 11.58 5.69 -10.28
CA VAL A 105 11.86 4.28 -10.05
C VAL A 105 11.42 3.49 -11.27
N THR A 106 12.32 2.69 -11.86
CA THR A 106 12.02 1.84 -13.02
C THR A 106 12.20 0.38 -12.64
N VAL A 107 11.09 -0.37 -12.62
CA VAL A 107 11.08 -1.81 -12.32
C VAL A 107 10.36 -2.56 -13.43
N ASN A 108 11.02 -3.52 -14.05
CA ASN A 108 10.46 -4.33 -15.14
C ASN A 108 9.87 -3.49 -16.28
N GLY A 109 10.48 -2.33 -16.58
CA GLY A 109 10.02 -1.40 -17.62
C GLY A 109 8.86 -0.48 -17.18
N ASN A 110 8.31 -0.65 -15.98
CA ASN A 110 7.30 0.25 -15.42
C ASN A 110 7.98 1.39 -14.67
N GLU A 111 7.55 2.60 -14.95
CA GLU A 111 8.05 3.81 -14.30
C GLU A 111 7.05 4.29 -13.23
N SER A 112 7.60 4.69 -12.10
CA SER A 112 6.86 5.33 -11.01
C SER A 112 7.69 6.45 -10.41
N HIS A 113 7.08 7.31 -9.61
CA HIS A 113 7.78 8.38 -8.91
C HIS A 113 7.58 8.26 -7.41
N ARG A 114 8.63 8.59 -6.67
CA ARG A 114 8.65 8.68 -5.21
C ARG A 114 9.14 10.07 -4.82
N TYR A 115 8.50 10.66 -3.83
CA TYR A 115 8.81 12.00 -3.35
C TYR A 115 9.26 11.92 -1.90
N TYR A 116 10.54 12.08 -1.65
CA TYR A 116 11.13 11.99 -0.32
C TYR A 116 11.43 13.38 0.24
N SER A 117 10.99 13.67 1.46
CA SER A 117 11.29 14.93 2.14
C SER A 117 12.78 15.24 2.14
N VAL A 118 13.16 16.44 1.70
CA VAL A 118 14.56 16.91 1.76
C VAL A 118 15.03 16.99 3.21
N GLU A 119 14.16 17.35 4.15
CA GLU A 119 14.49 17.55 5.55
C GLU A 119 14.60 16.22 6.32
N THR A 120 13.66 15.30 6.12
CA THR A 120 13.56 14.09 6.95
C THR A 120 13.92 12.80 6.24
N GLY A 121 13.94 12.81 4.90
CA GLY A 121 14.09 11.61 4.07
C GLY A 121 12.85 10.73 4.02
N PHE A 122 11.75 11.08 4.68
CA PHE A 122 10.53 10.27 4.65
C PHE A 122 9.81 10.40 3.31
N LEU A 123 9.18 9.31 2.86
CA LEU A 123 8.32 9.31 1.69
C LEU A 123 7.08 10.17 1.96
N LEU A 124 6.88 11.23 1.18
CA LEU A 124 5.72 12.12 1.29
C LEU A 124 4.61 11.73 0.33
N SER A 125 4.98 11.26 -0.86
CA SER A 125 4.03 10.88 -1.89
C SER A 125 4.65 9.85 -2.85
N SER A 126 3.79 9.05 -3.48
CA SER A 126 4.15 8.21 -4.63
C SER A 126 3.16 8.41 -5.76
N GLU A 127 3.64 8.26 -7.00
CA GLU A 127 2.84 8.27 -8.22
C GLU A 127 3.13 7.00 -9.00
N GLU A 128 2.08 6.28 -9.34
CA GLU A 128 2.12 5.07 -10.16
C GLU A 128 1.12 5.20 -11.30
N THR A 129 1.37 4.52 -12.41
CA THR A 129 0.46 4.53 -13.55
C THR A 129 -0.28 3.20 -13.61
N ASP A 130 -1.61 3.25 -13.65
CA ASP A 130 -2.45 2.06 -13.81
C ASP A 130 -2.46 1.55 -15.26
N ASP A 131 -3.09 0.40 -15.50
CA ASP A 131 -3.22 -0.21 -16.84
C ASP A 131 -4.02 0.67 -17.84
N ASN A 132 -4.73 1.69 -17.38
CA ASN A 132 -5.47 2.65 -18.20
C ASN A 132 -4.70 3.96 -18.41
N ASN A 133 -3.42 4.02 -18.03
CA ASN A 133 -2.58 5.21 -18.03
C ASN A 133 -3.06 6.35 -17.09
N ASN A 134 -3.85 6.05 -16.08
CA ASN A 134 -4.17 7.04 -15.05
C ASN A 134 -3.06 7.06 -14.00
N VAL A 135 -2.68 8.27 -13.58
CA VAL A 135 -1.74 8.45 -12.47
C VAL A 135 -2.47 8.24 -11.14
N ILE A 136 -2.04 7.27 -10.37
CA ILE A 136 -2.51 7.01 -9.01
C ILE A 136 -1.51 7.65 -8.05
N THR A 137 -1.96 8.67 -7.35
CA THR A 137 -1.16 9.32 -6.30
C THR A 137 -1.53 8.76 -4.94
N THR A 138 -0.55 8.46 -4.13
CA THR A 138 -0.70 8.11 -2.71
C THR A 138 0.14 9.06 -1.88
N ASN A 139 -0.47 9.74 -0.91
CA ASN A 139 0.21 10.60 0.05
C ASN A 139 0.43 9.86 1.37
N TYR A 140 1.55 10.15 2.04
CA TYR A 140 1.96 9.53 3.29
C TYR A 140 2.25 10.60 4.34
N GLY A 141 1.97 10.29 5.61
CA GLY A 141 2.20 11.23 6.70
C GLY A 141 2.09 10.58 8.08
N ASP A 142 2.12 11.42 9.12
CA ASP A 142 2.04 10.98 10.52
C ASP A 142 3.02 9.84 10.81
N TYR A 143 4.31 10.06 10.51
CA TYR A 143 5.34 9.06 10.74
C TYR A 143 5.58 8.84 12.22
N GLN A 144 5.43 7.59 12.67
CA GLN A 144 5.61 7.17 14.06
C GLN A 144 6.62 6.03 14.15
N SER A 145 7.36 5.98 15.27
CA SER A 145 8.30 4.90 15.51
C SER A 145 7.59 3.64 16.00
N VAL A 146 7.79 2.53 15.30
CA VAL A 146 7.33 1.20 15.69
C VAL A 146 8.53 0.26 15.70
N GLU A 147 8.92 -0.25 16.85
CA GLU A 147 10.11 -1.15 16.99
C GLU A 147 11.38 -0.55 16.34
N ASN A 148 11.60 0.77 16.52
CA ASN A 148 12.70 1.55 15.93
C ASN A 148 12.66 1.72 14.39
N VAL A 149 11.54 1.41 13.75
CA VAL A 149 11.29 1.69 12.34
C VAL A 149 10.28 2.83 12.22
N MET A 150 10.57 3.86 11.45
CA MET A 150 9.61 4.92 11.14
C MET A 150 8.60 4.41 10.12
N PHE A 151 7.32 4.47 10.47
CA PHE A 151 6.22 3.97 9.65
C PHE A 151 5.12 5.03 9.52
N PRO A 152 4.53 5.25 8.30
CA PRO A 152 3.46 6.23 8.12
C PRO A 152 2.16 5.72 8.76
N PHE A 153 1.57 6.54 9.63
CA PHE A 153 0.28 6.26 10.25
C PHE A 153 -0.89 6.91 9.51
N PHE A 154 -0.58 7.72 8.51
CA PHE A 154 -1.55 8.29 7.60
C PHE A 154 -1.19 7.96 6.15
N MET A 155 -2.18 7.53 5.36
CA MET A 155 -2.08 7.34 3.93
C MET A 155 -3.37 7.83 3.28
N GLU A 156 -3.25 8.54 2.17
CA GLU A 156 -4.38 9.08 1.41
C GLU A 156 -4.25 8.75 -0.07
N LEU A 157 -5.37 8.39 -0.69
CA LEU A 157 -5.53 8.29 -2.13
C LEU A 157 -6.49 9.40 -2.58
N PRO A 158 -5.97 10.59 -2.98
CA PRO A 158 -6.80 11.78 -3.21
C PRO A 158 -7.85 11.60 -4.30
N ALA A 159 -7.50 10.92 -5.40
CA ALA A 159 -8.42 10.69 -6.51
C ALA A 159 -9.65 9.87 -6.11
N GLN A 160 -9.49 8.92 -5.18
CA GLN A 160 -10.57 8.09 -4.64
C GLN A 160 -11.20 8.71 -3.38
N LYS A 161 -10.62 9.78 -2.86
CA LYS A 161 -10.99 10.40 -1.58
C LYS A 161 -10.96 9.40 -0.41
N LEU A 162 -10.01 8.50 -0.44
CA LEU A 162 -9.82 7.49 0.60
C LEU A 162 -8.69 7.91 1.53
N GLU A 163 -8.93 7.82 2.85
CA GLU A 163 -7.92 8.00 3.87
C GLU A 163 -7.80 6.75 4.72
N PHE A 164 -6.57 6.36 5.03
CA PHE A 164 -6.23 5.27 5.92
C PHE A 164 -5.49 5.82 7.13
N LYS A 165 -6.09 5.70 8.31
CA LYS A 165 -5.45 6.06 9.58
C LYS A 165 -5.05 4.78 10.30
N THR A 166 -3.75 4.51 10.30
CA THR A 166 -3.17 3.30 10.93
C THR A 166 -3.44 3.32 12.43
N THR A 167 -3.96 2.22 12.94
CA THR A 167 -4.27 2.05 14.37
C THR A 167 -3.29 1.12 15.06
N SER A 168 -2.66 0.19 14.31
CA SER A 168 -1.61 -0.68 14.85
C SER A 168 -0.73 -1.26 13.74
N VAL A 169 0.56 -1.36 14.04
CA VAL A 169 1.56 -2.07 13.22
C VAL A 169 2.28 -3.04 14.13
N ILE A 170 2.54 -4.24 13.66
CA ILE A 170 3.35 -5.24 14.36
C ILE A 170 4.27 -5.84 13.31
N PHE A 171 5.58 -5.70 13.49
CA PHE A 171 6.60 -6.34 12.67
C PHE A 171 6.95 -7.73 13.24
N ASN A 172 7.56 -8.54 12.44
CA ASN A 172 8.14 -9.84 12.82
C ASN A 172 7.18 -10.80 13.55
N LYS A 173 5.86 -10.56 13.44
CA LYS A 173 4.86 -11.50 13.97
C LYS A 173 4.82 -12.75 13.11
N GLU A 174 4.92 -13.90 13.72
CA GLU A 174 4.72 -15.16 13.01
C GLU A 174 3.31 -15.24 12.42
N LEU A 175 3.24 -15.42 11.10
CA LEU A 175 1.98 -15.57 10.37
C LEU A 175 1.90 -16.98 9.80
N LYS A 176 0.79 -17.67 10.07
CA LYS A 176 0.51 -18.98 9.47
C LYS A 176 0.22 -18.82 7.97
N ASP A 177 0.62 -19.78 7.16
CA ASP A 177 0.35 -19.76 5.71
C ASP A 177 -1.15 -19.75 5.38
N SER A 178 -1.98 -20.31 6.25
CA SER A 178 -3.45 -20.23 6.14
C SER A 178 -4.03 -18.81 6.29
N SER A 179 -3.17 -17.81 6.55
CA SER A 179 -3.58 -16.40 6.60
C SER A 179 -3.60 -15.72 5.23
N PHE A 180 -3.12 -16.46 4.20
CA PHE A 180 -2.92 -15.97 2.83
C PHE A 180 -3.67 -16.78 1.78
#